data_35de61fed24caf4bf9ed2ab4cfbb1584
#
_entry.id   35de61fed24caf4bf9ed2ab4cfbb1584
#
_cell.length_a   1.000
_cell.length_b   1.000
_cell.length_c   1.000
_cell.angle_alpha   90.00
_cell.angle_beta   90.00
_cell.angle_gamma   90.00
#
_symmetry.space_group_name_H-M   'P 1'
#
loop_
_entity.id
_entity.type
_entity.pdbx_description
1 polymer ?
#
loop_
_entity_poly.entity_id
_entity_poly.type
_entity_poly.pdbx_seq_one_letter_code
_entity_poly.pdbx_strand_id
1 'polypeptide(L)'
;MTPPLTRIAACVFAGLLLAGCGQSASTGTTSSAIAAPSTGYTLGPCNSLPSVTGAKSSAQWLNAAAPQIVDPNLVGADVAASAALPGARFVFVFGDTARVADGGATLAVRNSMEIIAGTCAYVVGAPGNRAVVPDRTDGVGYWPMSVLVNPATGPVTQFTVMMQRVRATGELEFENLGPAVAVFSVGTDGSPQLDSVTDVGPDAASRSHPCWGAATYSATDGYWYLYGTSSPSKPGVFGWAVKVARVPAGKAADLATWQYWDGKSWSSSESSAMDLIPAEDGVSQTFSVFSRQGRLYAVSKKGGYLGDDLAIWPMKSPTGPMESPVTVGLIPNTTNPEQLLYMPLAHPDLPASKPSQILVSVSRNTTDAALLAHSPLLYRPFFVEVELPPVASTKNLTPPKVPVGIPSASSS
;
A
#
# COMPACT_ATOMS: atom_id res chain seq x y z
N MET A 1 -13.49 34.22 18.47
CA MET A 1 -13.15 34.32 17.04
C MET A 1 -12.43 33.05 16.70
N THR A 2 -13.14 32.08 16.18
CA THR A 2 -12.64 30.77 15.73
C THR A 2 -12.09 30.93 14.31
N PRO A 3 -10.87 30.48 14.00
CA PRO A 3 -10.38 30.50 12.63
C PRO A 3 -11.12 29.46 11.78
N PRO A 4 -11.33 29.69 10.50
CA PRO A 4 -12.10 28.79 9.64
C PRO A 4 -11.24 27.58 9.28
N LEU A 5 -11.70 26.42 9.71
CA LEU A 5 -11.24 25.05 9.37
C LEU A 5 -11.42 24.68 7.88
N THR A 6 -11.69 25.63 7.00
CA THR A 6 -12.24 25.37 5.66
C THR A 6 -11.17 25.30 4.54
N ARG A 7 -9.88 25.39 4.82
CA ARG A 7 -8.85 25.40 3.76
C ARG A 7 -7.92 24.21 3.68
N ILE A 8 -7.91 23.30 4.66
CA ILE A 8 -6.97 22.17 4.69
C ILE A 8 -7.50 20.93 3.95
N ALA A 9 -8.81 20.85 3.76
CA ALA A 9 -9.44 19.69 3.09
C ALA A 9 -9.31 19.69 1.55
N ALA A 10 -8.85 20.78 0.93
CA ALA A 10 -8.98 20.96 -0.52
C ALA A 10 -7.83 20.37 -1.35
N CYS A 11 -6.67 20.06 -0.77
CA CYS A 11 -5.48 19.78 -1.58
C CYS A 11 -5.09 18.31 -1.75
N VAL A 12 -5.70 17.37 -1.05
CA VAL A 12 -5.35 15.94 -1.18
C VAL A 12 -6.57 15.04 -1.40
N PHE A 13 -7.78 15.58 -1.28
CA PHE A 13 -9.04 14.85 -1.44
C PHE A 13 -10.11 15.69 -2.18
N ALA A 14 -9.74 16.45 -3.18
CA ALA A 14 -10.73 17.15 -4.02
C ALA A 14 -11.66 16.20 -4.82
N GLY A 15 -11.46 14.89 -4.72
CA GLY A 15 -12.40 13.90 -5.24
C GLY A 15 -13.71 13.74 -4.43
N LEU A 16 -14.08 14.68 -3.55
CA LEU A 16 -15.14 14.45 -2.57
C LEU A 16 -16.52 15.02 -2.90
N LEU A 17 -16.72 15.83 -3.92
CA LEU A 17 -18.05 16.34 -4.27
C LEU A 17 -18.17 16.56 -5.77
N LEU A 18 -19.05 15.83 -6.39
CA LEU A 18 -19.95 16.05 -7.50
C LEU A 18 -20.04 14.82 -8.43
N ALA A 19 -20.88 13.88 -8.04
CA ALA A 19 -21.37 12.85 -8.96
C ALA A 19 -22.70 13.32 -9.52
N GLY A 20 -22.67 13.78 -10.76
CA GLY A 20 -23.86 13.92 -11.60
C GLY A 20 -24.28 12.55 -12.14
N CYS A 21 -25.56 12.22 -12.03
CA CYS A 21 -26.18 11.03 -12.60
C CYS A 21 -26.02 10.93 -14.10
N GLY A 22 -25.52 9.81 -14.61
CA GLY A 22 -25.60 9.42 -16.00
C GLY A 22 -25.64 7.91 -16.11
N GLN A 23 -26.83 7.36 -16.40
CA GLN A 23 -27.05 5.95 -16.67
C GLN A 23 -26.41 5.52 -17.98
N SER A 24 -25.74 4.38 -17.98
CA SER A 24 -25.93 3.36 -19.03
C SER A 24 -25.20 2.08 -18.63
N ALA A 25 -25.95 1.03 -18.42
CA ALA A 25 -25.47 -0.32 -18.24
C ALA A 25 -24.97 -0.88 -19.58
N SER A 26 -23.76 -1.38 -19.60
CA SER A 26 -23.27 -2.28 -20.64
C SER A 26 -22.65 -3.48 -19.94
N THR A 27 -23.35 -4.60 -20.01
CA THR A 27 -22.88 -5.92 -19.59
C THR A 27 -21.89 -6.46 -20.62
N GLY A 28 -20.62 -6.50 -20.24
CA GLY A 28 -19.58 -7.13 -21.03
C GLY A 28 -18.43 -7.55 -20.13
N THR A 29 -18.46 -8.81 -19.66
CA THR A 29 -17.36 -9.45 -18.97
C THR A 29 -16.26 -9.78 -19.98
N THR A 30 -15.25 -8.94 -20.09
CA THR A 30 -13.98 -9.31 -20.71
C THR A 30 -12.85 -8.76 -19.85
N SER A 31 -12.19 -9.67 -19.13
CA SER A 31 -10.88 -9.41 -18.55
C SER A 31 -9.89 -9.23 -19.70
N SER A 32 -9.43 -8.01 -19.94
CA SER A 32 -8.42 -7.73 -20.96
C SER A 32 -7.05 -7.87 -20.33
N ALA A 33 -6.35 -8.96 -20.64
CA ALA A 33 -4.93 -9.08 -20.33
C ALA A 33 -4.16 -8.19 -21.30
N ILE A 34 -3.45 -7.19 -20.78
CA ILE A 34 -2.48 -6.42 -21.56
C ILE A 34 -1.19 -7.22 -21.54
N ALA A 35 -0.74 -7.71 -22.70
CA ALA A 35 0.56 -8.35 -22.80
C ALA A 35 1.65 -7.34 -22.40
N ALA A 36 2.35 -7.59 -21.31
CA ALA A 36 3.47 -6.77 -20.89
C ALA A 36 4.67 -6.97 -21.84
N PRO A 37 5.46 -5.93 -22.10
CA PRO A 37 6.73 -6.11 -22.81
C PRO A 37 7.65 -6.98 -21.94
N SER A 38 7.94 -8.19 -22.38
CA SER A 38 8.69 -9.21 -21.66
C SER A 38 10.20 -8.95 -21.53
N THR A 39 10.72 -7.81 -21.98
CA THR A 39 12.16 -7.52 -21.97
C THR A 39 12.44 -6.05 -21.67
N GLY A 40 13.48 -5.79 -20.86
CA GLY A 40 14.00 -4.44 -20.64
C GLY A 40 13.90 -3.88 -19.24
N TYR A 41 13.43 -4.67 -18.26
CA TYR A 41 13.57 -4.29 -16.86
C TYR A 41 15.00 -4.54 -16.39
N THR A 42 15.56 -3.59 -15.67
CA THR A 42 16.95 -3.65 -15.19
C THR A 42 17.00 -3.27 -13.71
N LEU A 43 17.98 -3.81 -13.00
CA LEU A 43 18.37 -3.24 -11.72
C LEU A 43 19.25 -2.03 -11.98
N GLY A 44 18.95 -0.92 -11.34
CA GLY A 44 19.81 0.26 -11.27
C GLY A 44 21.15 -0.05 -10.59
N PRO A 45 22.00 0.97 -10.38
CA PRO A 45 23.23 0.80 -9.63
C PRO A 45 22.93 0.42 -8.16
N CYS A 46 23.88 -0.26 -7.53
CA CYS A 46 23.82 -0.53 -6.11
C CYS A 46 23.89 0.79 -5.32
N ASN A 47 22.82 1.17 -4.65
CA ASN A 47 22.88 2.18 -3.61
C ASN A 47 23.31 1.49 -2.31
N SER A 48 24.55 1.76 -1.87
CA SER A 48 25.11 1.12 -0.69
C SER A 48 24.35 1.53 0.57
N LEU A 49 23.80 0.53 1.26
CA LEU A 49 23.06 0.76 2.49
C LEU A 49 24.02 0.84 3.67
N PRO A 50 23.68 1.60 4.74
CA PRO A 50 24.50 1.67 5.94
C PRO A 50 24.67 0.28 6.58
N SER A 51 25.76 0.08 7.31
CA SER A 51 25.97 -1.17 8.04
C SER A 51 24.87 -1.35 9.12
N VAL A 52 24.32 -2.57 9.19
CA VAL A 52 23.32 -2.94 10.20
C VAL A 52 23.92 -2.93 11.62
N THR A 53 25.25 -3.09 11.74
CA THR A 53 25.96 -3.28 13.02
C THR A 53 25.89 -2.11 13.99
N GLY A 54 25.49 -0.91 13.54
CA GLY A 54 25.33 0.27 14.41
C GLY A 54 23.88 0.66 14.68
N ALA A 55 22.92 0.02 14.04
CA ALA A 55 21.51 0.37 14.18
C ALA A 55 20.91 -0.29 15.43
N LYS A 56 20.17 0.47 16.22
CA LYS A 56 19.48 -0.04 17.42
C LYS A 56 18.17 -0.76 17.08
N SER A 57 17.66 -0.57 15.85
CA SER A 57 16.43 -1.19 15.36
C SER A 57 16.40 -1.23 13.83
N SER A 58 15.58 -2.11 13.25
CA SER A 58 15.34 -2.16 11.80
C SER A 58 14.72 -0.87 11.28
N ALA A 59 13.83 -0.25 12.05
CA ALA A 59 13.28 1.07 11.73
C ALA A 59 14.37 2.14 11.64
N GLN A 60 15.29 2.17 12.60
CA GLN A 60 16.41 3.11 12.55
C GLN A 60 17.30 2.86 11.33
N TRP A 61 17.58 1.59 11.02
CA TRP A 61 18.39 1.24 9.87
C TRP A 61 17.73 1.67 8.55
N LEU A 62 16.44 1.35 8.32
CA LEU A 62 15.71 1.73 7.11
C LEU A 62 15.59 3.25 6.95
N ASN A 63 15.34 3.96 8.04
CA ASN A 63 15.31 5.42 8.03
C ASN A 63 16.69 6.03 7.70
N ALA A 64 17.78 5.40 8.11
CA ALA A 64 19.13 5.81 7.73
C ALA A 64 19.50 5.38 6.30
N ALA A 65 18.90 4.30 5.79
CA ALA A 65 19.11 3.81 4.43
C ALA A 65 18.40 4.67 3.38
N ALA A 66 17.21 5.16 3.66
CA ALA A 66 16.40 5.92 2.70
C ALA A 66 17.14 7.12 2.06
N PRO A 67 17.93 7.93 2.78
CA PRO A 67 18.73 9.02 2.18
C PRO A 67 19.89 8.51 1.31
N GLN A 68 20.35 7.27 1.50
CA GLN A 68 21.45 6.70 0.73
C GLN A 68 21.00 6.20 -0.65
N ILE A 69 19.70 6.05 -0.85
CA ILE A 69 19.13 5.63 -2.12
C ILE A 69 19.01 6.87 -3.01
N VAL A 70 20.05 7.12 -3.79
CA VAL A 70 20.15 8.26 -4.71
C VAL A 70 19.99 7.73 -6.12
N ASP A 71 18.78 7.79 -6.65
CA ASP A 71 18.48 7.34 -8.00
C ASP A 71 17.47 8.31 -8.64
N PRO A 72 17.71 8.79 -9.86
CA PRO A 72 16.80 9.70 -10.55
C PRO A 72 15.41 9.09 -10.77
N ASN A 73 15.30 7.75 -10.76
CA ASN A 73 14.02 7.07 -10.91
C ASN A 73 13.22 6.93 -9.60
N LEU A 74 13.79 7.33 -8.45
CA LEU A 74 13.11 7.28 -7.15
C LEU A 74 13.57 8.46 -6.27
N VAL A 75 13.11 9.65 -6.57
CA VAL A 75 13.41 10.85 -5.75
C VAL A 75 12.52 10.85 -4.50
N GLY A 76 11.24 10.57 -4.68
CA GLY A 76 10.25 10.45 -3.61
C GLY A 76 9.10 9.57 -4.04
N ALA A 77 8.46 8.89 -3.08
CA ALA A 77 7.32 8.01 -3.34
C ALA A 77 6.57 7.70 -2.05
N ASP A 78 5.35 7.18 -2.17
CA ASP A 78 4.55 6.71 -1.05
C ASP A 78 4.26 5.20 -1.12
N VAL A 79 3.37 4.71 -0.26
CA VAL A 79 2.97 3.31 -0.09
C VAL A 79 4.08 2.45 0.53
N ALA A 80 5.06 1.99 -0.24
CA ALA A 80 6.12 1.06 0.19
C ALA A 80 5.60 -0.31 0.65
N ALA A 81 4.61 -0.89 -0.04
CA ALA A 81 4.23 -2.27 0.24
C ALA A 81 5.37 -3.24 -0.10
N SER A 82 5.60 -4.26 0.73
CA SER A 82 6.77 -5.12 0.59
C SER A 82 6.46 -6.61 0.76
N ALA A 83 7.38 -7.44 0.25
CA ALA A 83 7.44 -8.87 0.53
C ALA A 83 8.87 -9.37 0.51
N ALA A 84 9.15 -10.43 1.29
CA ALA A 84 10.40 -11.16 1.19
C ALA A 84 10.40 -12.07 -0.03
N LEU A 85 11.46 -12.01 -0.81
CA LEU A 85 11.70 -12.90 -1.94
C LEU A 85 12.78 -13.94 -1.56
N PRO A 86 12.81 -15.10 -2.21
CA PRO A 86 13.88 -16.07 -2.03
C PRO A 86 15.28 -15.47 -2.23
N GLY A 87 16.25 -15.98 -1.50
CA GLY A 87 17.65 -15.52 -1.57
C GLY A 87 17.93 -14.25 -0.75
N ALA A 88 17.22 -14.06 0.36
CA ALA A 88 17.39 -12.92 1.27
C ALA A 88 17.24 -11.55 0.57
N ARG A 89 16.26 -11.46 -0.31
CA ARG A 89 15.86 -10.25 -1.01
C ARG A 89 14.53 -9.74 -0.48
N PHE A 90 14.31 -8.42 -0.62
CA PHE A 90 13.02 -7.79 -0.34
C PHE A 90 12.64 -6.94 -1.55
N VAL A 91 11.39 -7.05 -1.95
CA VAL A 91 10.78 -6.12 -2.91
C VAL A 91 9.99 -5.07 -2.15
N PHE A 92 10.15 -3.81 -2.55
CA PHE A 92 9.28 -2.70 -2.17
C PHE A 92 8.62 -2.16 -3.43
N VAL A 93 7.30 -1.97 -3.38
CA VAL A 93 6.53 -1.32 -4.44
C VAL A 93 5.95 -0.03 -3.91
N PHE A 94 6.11 1.03 -4.68
CA PHE A 94 5.72 2.38 -4.31
C PHE A 94 4.58 2.86 -5.21
N GLY A 95 3.75 3.75 -4.68
CA GLY A 95 2.70 4.47 -5.40
C GLY A 95 3.25 5.59 -6.27
N ASP A 96 2.56 6.72 -6.29
CA ASP A 96 3.02 7.88 -7.05
C ASP A 96 4.47 8.20 -6.71
N THR A 97 5.29 8.29 -7.74
CA THR A 97 6.74 8.41 -7.59
C THR A 97 7.25 9.61 -8.37
N ALA A 98 7.94 10.51 -7.67
CA ALA A 98 8.68 11.60 -8.29
C ALA A 98 9.99 11.08 -8.87
N ARG A 99 10.29 11.47 -10.11
CA ARG A 99 11.51 11.12 -10.86
C ARG A 99 12.14 12.35 -11.47
N VAL A 100 13.43 12.29 -11.75
CA VAL A 100 14.12 13.28 -12.54
C VAL A 100 14.31 12.74 -13.96
N ALA A 101 13.71 13.42 -14.94
CA ALA A 101 13.90 13.09 -16.35
C ALA A 101 15.28 13.56 -16.85
N ASP A 102 15.67 13.03 -18.02
CA ASP A 102 16.79 13.58 -18.79
C ASP A 102 16.54 15.07 -19.04
N GLY A 103 17.49 15.92 -18.62
CA GLY A 103 17.33 17.38 -18.66
C GLY A 103 16.84 18.03 -17.36
N GLY A 104 16.64 17.24 -16.28
CA GLY A 104 16.39 17.76 -14.91
C GLY A 104 14.93 18.10 -14.59
N ALA A 105 13.98 17.83 -15.50
CA ALA A 105 12.56 18.02 -15.21
C ALA A 105 12.04 16.93 -14.26
N THR A 106 11.19 17.29 -13.30
CA THR A 106 10.52 16.32 -12.45
C THR A 106 9.34 15.68 -13.20
N LEU A 107 9.31 14.36 -13.22
CA LEU A 107 8.21 13.55 -13.74
C LEU A 107 7.52 12.84 -12.59
N ALA A 108 6.23 12.60 -12.71
CA ALA A 108 5.48 11.72 -11.84
C ALA A 108 5.06 10.45 -12.60
N VAL A 109 5.27 9.29 -11.99
CA VAL A 109 4.77 8.00 -12.47
C VAL A 109 3.92 7.35 -11.40
N ARG A 110 2.97 6.50 -11.81
CA ARG A 110 1.97 5.89 -10.90
C ARG A 110 2.53 4.81 -10.01
N ASN A 111 3.69 4.28 -10.33
CA ASN A 111 4.33 3.26 -9.51
C ASN A 111 5.82 3.13 -9.83
N SER A 112 6.56 2.66 -8.83
CA SER A 112 7.96 2.29 -8.94
C SER A 112 8.26 1.08 -8.06
N MET A 113 9.48 0.56 -8.15
CA MET A 113 9.89 -0.62 -7.42
C MET A 113 11.37 -0.53 -7.03
N GLU A 114 11.68 -1.10 -5.87
CA GLU A 114 13.03 -1.25 -5.35
C GLU A 114 13.25 -2.69 -4.89
N ILE A 115 14.44 -3.21 -5.14
CA ILE A 115 14.90 -4.50 -4.60
C ILE A 115 16.03 -4.24 -3.61
N ILE A 116 15.86 -4.70 -2.39
CA ILE A 116 16.95 -4.74 -1.40
C ILE A 116 17.54 -6.15 -1.41
N ALA A 117 18.86 -6.23 -1.59
CA ALA A 117 19.61 -7.49 -1.55
C ALA A 117 20.96 -7.28 -0.87
N GLY A 118 21.17 -7.95 0.26
CA GLY A 118 22.39 -7.77 1.06
C GLY A 118 22.55 -6.32 1.54
N THR A 119 23.63 -5.67 1.11
CA THR A 119 23.95 -4.27 1.47
C THR A 119 23.59 -3.27 0.36
N CYS A 120 22.82 -3.68 -0.63
CA CYS A 120 22.46 -2.84 -1.76
C CYS A 120 20.94 -2.65 -1.85
N ALA A 121 20.51 -1.42 -2.16
CA ALA A 121 19.20 -1.13 -2.71
C ALA A 121 19.32 -0.82 -4.21
N TYR A 122 18.47 -1.43 -5.01
CA TYR A 122 18.43 -1.30 -6.45
C TYR A 122 17.07 -0.75 -6.87
N VAL A 123 17.04 0.43 -7.47
CA VAL A 123 15.80 0.94 -8.08
C VAL A 123 15.61 0.23 -9.42
N VAL A 124 14.39 -0.26 -9.64
CA VAL A 124 14.05 -0.99 -10.88
C VAL A 124 13.78 0.00 -11.99
N GLY A 125 14.59 -0.09 -13.05
CA GLY A 125 14.37 0.61 -14.30
C GLY A 125 13.37 -0.14 -15.18
N ALA A 126 12.31 0.54 -15.60
CA ALA A 126 11.34 0.02 -16.55
C ALA A 126 11.61 0.49 -17.98
N PRO A 127 11.22 -0.27 -19.02
CA PRO A 127 11.42 0.12 -20.41
C PRO A 127 10.86 1.50 -20.74
N GLY A 128 11.65 2.36 -21.36
CA GLY A 128 11.26 3.69 -21.79
C GLY A 128 11.03 4.68 -20.63
N ASN A 129 11.69 4.48 -19.49
CA ASN A 129 11.54 5.32 -18.29
C ASN A 129 10.08 5.48 -17.80
N ARG A 130 9.26 4.46 -17.99
CA ARG A 130 7.85 4.43 -17.57
C ARG A 130 7.71 3.96 -16.13
N ALA A 131 6.47 3.96 -15.63
CA ALA A 131 6.10 3.22 -14.45
C ALA A 131 6.46 1.72 -14.61
N VAL A 132 6.78 1.03 -13.51
CA VAL A 132 7.13 -0.40 -13.53
C VAL A 132 5.94 -1.24 -14.00
N VAL A 133 4.71 -0.86 -13.64
CA VAL A 133 3.48 -1.32 -14.29
C VAL A 133 3.00 -0.16 -15.15
N PRO A 134 3.11 -0.28 -16.49
CA PRO A 134 2.82 0.82 -17.40
C PRO A 134 1.34 1.19 -17.40
N ASP A 135 1.05 2.48 -17.52
CA ASP A 135 -0.31 2.97 -17.68
C ASP A 135 -0.95 2.42 -18.96
N ARG A 136 -2.27 2.26 -18.93
CA ARG A 136 -3.06 1.95 -20.11
C ARG A 136 -3.03 3.11 -21.13
N THR A 137 -3.31 2.80 -22.38
CA THR A 137 -3.32 3.79 -23.48
C THR A 137 -4.38 4.87 -23.32
N ASP A 138 -5.42 4.62 -22.51
CA ASP A 138 -6.49 5.57 -22.19
C ASP A 138 -6.17 6.41 -20.91
N GLY A 139 -4.93 6.33 -20.40
CA GLY A 139 -4.47 7.13 -19.27
C GLY A 139 -4.82 6.56 -17.89
N VAL A 140 -5.41 5.37 -17.83
CA VAL A 140 -5.60 4.67 -16.55
C VAL A 140 -4.26 4.13 -16.07
N GLY A 141 -3.85 4.52 -14.87
CA GLY A 141 -2.65 4.03 -14.22
C GLY A 141 -2.94 3.04 -13.10
N TYR A 142 -1.90 2.56 -12.45
CA TYR A 142 -1.96 1.49 -11.45
C TYR A 142 -1.22 1.89 -10.18
N TRP A 143 -1.94 2.02 -9.06
CA TRP A 143 -1.34 2.19 -7.73
C TRP A 143 -1.18 0.83 -7.05
N PRO A 144 0.02 0.44 -6.60
CA PRO A 144 0.22 -0.78 -5.85
C PRO A 144 -0.41 -0.67 -4.46
N MET A 145 -0.95 -1.78 -3.98
CA MET A 145 -1.58 -1.84 -2.66
C MET A 145 -0.90 -2.87 -1.75
N SER A 146 -0.68 -4.08 -2.25
CA SER A 146 -0.11 -5.18 -1.47
C SER A 146 0.64 -6.16 -2.38
N VAL A 147 1.54 -6.96 -1.79
CA VAL A 147 2.40 -7.91 -2.49
C VAL A 147 2.23 -9.30 -1.93
N LEU A 148 2.19 -10.30 -2.80
CA LEU A 148 2.13 -11.73 -2.47
C LEU A 148 3.22 -12.46 -3.24
N VAL A 149 3.95 -13.35 -2.58
CA VAL A 149 4.87 -14.27 -3.26
C VAL A 149 4.08 -15.46 -3.75
N ASN A 150 4.20 -15.78 -5.03
CA ASN A 150 3.47 -16.88 -5.65
C ASN A 150 4.00 -18.22 -5.13
N PRO A 151 3.13 -19.24 -5.02
CA PRO A 151 3.57 -20.61 -4.75
C PRO A 151 4.62 -21.04 -5.77
N ALA A 152 5.68 -21.69 -5.30
CA ALA A 152 6.73 -22.18 -6.17
C ALA A 152 6.18 -23.29 -7.09
N THR A 153 6.15 -23.04 -8.39
CA THR A 153 5.75 -24.01 -9.43
C THR A 153 6.92 -24.47 -10.29
N GLY A 154 8.13 -23.96 -10.00
CA GLY A 154 9.36 -24.22 -10.76
C GLY A 154 10.54 -23.45 -10.17
N PRO A 155 11.65 -23.33 -10.92
CA PRO A 155 12.87 -22.66 -10.46
C PRO A 155 12.74 -21.11 -10.45
N VAL A 156 11.72 -20.58 -11.12
CA VAL A 156 11.51 -19.13 -11.23
C VAL A 156 10.65 -18.64 -10.07
N THR A 157 11.17 -17.68 -9.32
CA THR A 157 10.40 -16.98 -8.31
C THR A 157 9.43 -16.02 -8.98
N GLN A 158 8.17 -16.08 -8.60
CA GLN A 158 7.16 -15.11 -9.01
C GLN A 158 6.55 -14.41 -7.79
N PHE A 159 6.14 -13.16 -7.99
CA PHE A 159 5.32 -12.43 -7.02
C PHE A 159 4.23 -11.66 -7.74
N THR A 160 3.15 -11.44 -7.01
CA THR A 160 1.95 -10.75 -7.46
C THR A 160 1.78 -9.46 -6.70
N VAL A 161 1.54 -8.36 -7.41
CA VAL A 161 1.18 -7.07 -6.83
C VAL A 161 -0.29 -6.82 -7.10
N MET A 162 -1.06 -6.64 -6.03
CA MET A 162 -2.43 -6.15 -6.15
C MET A 162 -2.39 -4.64 -6.39
N MET A 163 -3.07 -4.21 -7.43
CA MET A 163 -3.06 -2.84 -7.90
C MET A 163 -4.47 -2.24 -7.86
N GLN A 164 -4.55 -0.93 -7.63
CA GLN A 164 -5.73 -0.12 -7.83
C GLN A 164 -5.62 0.59 -9.17
N ARG A 165 -6.60 0.40 -10.06
CA ARG A 165 -6.73 1.20 -11.28
C ARG A 165 -7.17 2.60 -10.91
N VAL A 166 -6.48 3.60 -11.43
CA VAL A 166 -6.76 5.02 -11.14
C VAL A 166 -6.73 5.84 -12.41
N ARG A 167 -7.64 6.80 -12.49
CA ARG A 167 -7.68 7.80 -13.57
C ARG A 167 -7.62 9.18 -12.95
N ALA A 168 -6.70 10.04 -13.43
CA ALA A 168 -6.70 11.43 -13.05
C ALA A 168 -7.93 12.14 -13.63
N THR A 169 -8.63 12.90 -12.80
CA THR A 169 -9.79 13.73 -13.18
C THR A 169 -9.50 15.22 -13.05
N GLY A 170 -8.37 15.57 -12.42
CA GLY A 170 -7.86 16.90 -12.22
C GLY A 170 -6.39 16.86 -11.79
N GLU A 171 -5.82 17.99 -11.41
CA GLU A 171 -4.40 18.10 -11.06
C GLU A 171 -4.00 17.21 -9.87
N LEU A 172 -4.87 17.14 -8.86
CA LEU A 172 -4.70 16.27 -7.67
C LEU A 172 -5.95 15.41 -7.40
N GLU A 173 -6.77 15.20 -8.42
CA GLU A 173 -8.02 14.47 -8.31
C GLU A 173 -7.94 13.15 -9.06
N PHE A 174 -8.48 12.09 -8.45
CA PHE A 174 -8.45 10.75 -9.01
C PHE A 174 -9.76 10.02 -8.73
N GLU A 175 -10.16 9.21 -9.68
CA GLU A 175 -11.18 8.18 -9.48
C GLU A 175 -10.54 6.79 -9.42
N ASN A 176 -11.07 5.95 -8.54
CA ASN A 176 -10.71 4.55 -8.44
C ASN A 176 -11.63 3.73 -9.33
N LEU A 177 -11.07 2.88 -10.19
CA LEU A 177 -11.82 2.15 -11.21
C LEU A 177 -11.95 0.64 -10.91
N GLY A 178 -11.31 0.15 -9.87
CA GLY A 178 -11.33 -1.26 -9.48
C GLY A 178 -9.95 -1.90 -9.41
N PRO A 179 -9.86 -3.16 -9.00
CA PRO A 179 -8.59 -3.85 -8.82
C PRO A 179 -7.95 -4.29 -10.14
N ALA A 180 -6.62 -4.39 -10.14
CA ALA A 180 -5.85 -5.08 -11.14
C ALA A 180 -4.78 -5.94 -10.46
N VAL A 181 -4.21 -6.88 -11.21
CA VAL A 181 -3.19 -7.81 -10.76
C VAL A 181 -2.01 -7.74 -11.69
N ALA A 182 -0.85 -7.37 -11.17
CA ALA A 182 0.43 -7.43 -11.88
C ALA A 182 1.24 -8.63 -11.38
N VAL A 183 1.71 -9.47 -12.29
CA VAL A 183 2.56 -10.63 -11.97
C VAL A 183 3.96 -10.38 -12.49
N PHE A 184 4.94 -10.62 -11.64
CA PHE A 184 6.36 -10.48 -11.95
C PHE A 184 7.08 -11.80 -11.74
N SER A 185 8.00 -12.13 -12.63
CA SER A 185 9.04 -13.13 -12.42
C SER A 185 10.37 -12.45 -12.07
N VAL A 186 11.19 -13.15 -11.26
CA VAL A 186 12.52 -12.66 -10.88
C VAL A 186 13.54 -13.37 -11.74
N GLY A 187 14.27 -12.60 -12.54
CA GLY A 187 15.34 -13.11 -13.39
C GLY A 187 16.52 -13.67 -12.60
N THR A 188 17.41 -14.35 -13.27
CA THR A 188 18.63 -14.95 -12.67
C THR A 188 19.58 -13.90 -12.11
N ASP A 189 19.56 -12.68 -12.66
CA ASP A 189 20.29 -11.51 -12.17
C ASP A 189 19.59 -10.82 -10.98
N GLY A 190 18.37 -11.26 -10.64
CA GLY A 190 17.53 -10.70 -9.59
C GLY A 190 16.64 -9.56 -10.05
N SER A 191 16.66 -9.17 -11.33
CA SER A 191 15.75 -8.16 -11.85
C SER A 191 14.33 -8.70 -11.96
N PRO A 192 13.32 -7.94 -11.50
CA PRO A 192 11.93 -8.28 -11.76
C PRO A 192 11.59 -8.03 -13.23
N GLN A 193 10.83 -8.93 -13.82
CA GLN A 193 10.29 -8.82 -15.17
C GLN A 193 8.77 -8.89 -15.07
N LEU A 194 8.05 -7.94 -15.67
CA LEU A 194 6.60 -7.94 -15.67
C LEU A 194 6.06 -8.99 -16.65
N ASP A 195 5.45 -10.03 -16.12
CA ASP A 195 4.87 -11.13 -16.92
C ASP A 195 3.49 -10.76 -17.47
N SER A 196 2.65 -10.12 -16.64
CA SER A 196 1.30 -9.73 -17.03
C SER A 196 0.73 -8.63 -16.14
N VAL A 197 -0.21 -7.87 -16.71
CA VAL A 197 -1.15 -7.01 -15.98
C VAL A 197 -2.56 -7.41 -16.38
N THR A 198 -3.43 -7.67 -15.41
CA THR A 198 -4.81 -8.08 -15.65
C THR A 198 -5.75 -7.16 -14.87
N ASP A 199 -6.60 -6.45 -15.57
CA ASP A 199 -7.70 -5.71 -14.97
C ASP A 199 -8.76 -6.70 -14.48
N VAL A 200 -9.08 -6.66 -13.18
CA VAL A 200 -10.05 -7.58 -12.57
C VAL A 200 -11.40 -6.86 -12.50
N GLY A 201 -12.32 -7.33 -13.31
CA GLY A 201 -13.63 -6.71 -13.48
C GLY A 201 -13.63 -5.41 -14.33
N PRO A 202 -14.81 -4.84 -14.58
CA PRO A 202 -14.96 -3.62 -15.38
C PRO A 202 -14.45 -2.39 -14.62
N ASP A 203 -14.20 -1.29 -15.37
CA ASP A 203 -13.97 0.02 -14.76
C ASP A 203 -15.26 0.51 -14.09
N ALA A 204 -15.20 0.80 -12.80
CA ALA A 204 -16.34 1.28 -12.04
C ALA A 204 -15.89 2.38 -11.05
N ALA A 205 -16.10 3.63 -11.45
CA ALA A 205 -15.74 4.79 -10.64
C ALA A 205 -16.70 4.94 -9.44
N SER A 206 -16.46 4.19 -8.38
CA SER A 206 -17.27 4.26 -7.16
C SER A 206 -16.45 3.94 -5.91
N ARG A 207 -16.46 4.84 -4.95
CA ARG A 207 -15.82 4.62 -3.64
C ARG A 207 -16.56 3.56 -2.78
N SER A 208 -17.81 3.26 -3.09
CA SER A 208 -18.57 2.20 -2.44
C SER A 208 -18.23 0.82 -3.01
N HIS A 209 -17.65 0.75 -4.21
CA HIS A 209 -17.12 -0.49 -4.76
C HIS A 209 -15.82 -0.84 -4.04
N PRO A 210 -15.66 -2.08 -3.53
CA PRO A 210 -14.48 -2.44 -2.76
C PRO A 210 -13.19 -2.38 -3.58
N CYS A 211 -12.18 -1.76 -3.01
CA CYS A 211 -10.81 -1.71 -3.50
C CYS A 211 -10.12 -3.03 -3.14
N TRP A 212 -10.42 -4.11 -3.86
CA TRP A 212 -9.93 -5.46 -3.55
C TRP A 212 -8.41 -5.57 -3.72
N GLY A 213 -7.78 -6.19 -2.72
CA GLY A 213 -6.32 -6.28 -2.64
C GLY A 213 -5.70 -5.11 -1.88
N ALA A 214 -6.51 -4.24 -1.24
CA ALA A 214 -6.03 -3.18 -0.35
C ALA A 214 -5.11 -3.69 0.77
N ALA A 215 -5.34 -4.93 1.20
CA ALA A 215 -4.41 -5.77 1.96
C ALA A 215 -4.56 -7.22 1.49
N THR A 216 -3.52 -8.03 1.71
CA THR A 216 -3.54 -9.45 1.37
C THR A 216 -2.91 -10.29 2.47
N TYR A 217 -3.33 -11.55 2.55
CA TYR A 217 -2.75 -12.53 3.45
C TYR A 217 -2.65 -13.89 2.76
N SER A 218 -1.45 -14.45 2.69
CA SER A 218 -1.22 -15.80 2.19
C SER A 218 -1.34 -16.79 3.35
N ALA A 219 -2.39 -17.59 3.35
CA ALA A 219 -2.64 -18.57 4.40
C ALA A 219 -2.06 -19.94 4.06
N THR A 220 -1.92 -20.79 5.07
CA THR A 220 -1.42 -22.17 4.92
C THR A 220 -2.47 -23.14 4.39
N ASP A 221 -3.72 -22.70 4.24
CA ASP A 221 -4.84 -23.48 3.71
C ASP A 221 -4.93 -23.54 2.18
N GLY A 222 -3.93 -22.93 1.49
CA GLY A 222 -3.86 -22.89 0.04
C GLY A 222 -4.61 -21.73 -0.60
N TYR A 223 -5.15 -20.80 0.20
CA TYR A 223 -5.83 -19.61 -0.27
C TYR A 223 -5.02 -18.34 -0.01
N TRP A 224 -5.18 -17.37 -0.89
CA TRP A 224 -4.91 -15.98 -0.65
C TRP A 224 -6.20 -15.29 -0.23
N TYR A 225 -6.14 -14.55 0.86
CA TYR A 225 -7.21 -13.69 1.34
C TYR A 225 -6.95 -12.26 0.87
N LEU A 226 -7.90 -11.73 0.12
CA LEU A 226 -7.86 -10.41 -0.49
C LEU A 226 -8.84 -9.52 0.25
N TYR A 227 -8.32 -8.57 1.00
CA TYR A 227 -9.17 -7.62 1.72
C TYR A 227 -9.48 -6.45 0.80
N GLY A 228 -10.75 -6.07 0.75
CA GLY A 228 -11.26 -4.94 0.00
C GLY A 228 -11.70 -3.82 0.94
N THR A 229 -11.40 -2.59 0.57
CA THR A 229 -11.83 -1.41 1.33
C THR A 229 -12.84 -0.60 0.54
N SER A 230 -13.89 -0.11 1.20
CA SER A 230 -14.92 0.72 0.58
C SER A 230 -15.35 1.87 1.49
N SER A 231 -15.70 3.01 0.90
CA SER A 231 -16.19 4.16 1.63
C SER A 231 -17.67 4.37 1.32
N PRO A 232 -18.54 4.47 2.35
CA PRO A 232 -19.97 4.67 2.13
C PRO A 232 -20.33 6.07 1.65
N SER A 233 -19.36 6.98 1.46
CA SER A 233 -19.59 8.40 1.13
C SER A 233 -20.53 9.10 2.11
N LYS A 234 -20.53 8.70 3.37
CA LYS A 234 -21.38 9.22 4.43
C LYS A 234 -20.70 10.44 5.07
N PRO A 235 -21.40 11.58 5.24
CA PRO A 235 -20.83 12.76 5.90
C PRO A 235 -20.26 12.44 7.28
N GLY A 236 -19.03 12.91 7.55
CA GLY A 236 -18.35 12.71 8.83
C GLY A 236 -17.70 11.34 9.01
N VAL A 237 -17.82 10.42 8.04
CA VAL A 237 -17.15 9.12 8.04
C VAL A 237 -16.00 9.16 7.03
N PHE A 238 -14.76 9.08 7.51
CA PHE A 238 -13.56 9.17 6.70
C PHE A 238 -12.80 7.84 6.62
N GLY A 239 -13.09 6.90 7.52
CA GLY A 239 -12.57 5.55 7.47
C GLY A 239 -13.19 4.73 6.33
N TRP A 240 -12.50 3.66 5.97
CA TRP A 240 -12.95 2.70 4.96
C TRP A 240 -13.39 1.41 5.63
N ALA A 241 -14.56 0.91 5.26
CA ALA A 241 -15.01 -0.42 5.66
C ALA A 241 -14.11 -1.50 5.06
N VAL A 242 -13.97 -2.62 5.75
CA VAL A 242 -13.15 -3.76 5.30
C VAL A 242 -14.04 -4.96 5.04
N LYS A 243 -13.87 -5.56 3.87
CA LYS A 243 -14.46 -6.84 3.45
C LYS A 243 -13.35 -7.84 3.12
N VAL A 244 -13.69 -9.12 2.96
CA VAL A 244 -12.71 -10.14 2.55
C VAL A 244 -13.27 -11.04 1.46
N ALA A 245 -12.44 -11.30 0.46
CA ALA A 245 -12.57 -12.36 -0.52
C ALA A 245 -11.40 -13.36 -0.36
N ARG A 246 -11.53 -14.55 -0.96
CA ARG A 246 -10.43 -15.49 -1.09
C ARG A 246 -10.33 -16.02 -2.50
N VAL A 247 -9.13 -16.42 -2.88
CA VAL A 247 -8.84 -17.09 -4.15
C VAL A 247 -7.83 -18.22 -3.90
N PRO A 248 -7.79 -19.27 -4.70
CA PRO A 248 -6.67 -20.21 -4.65
C PRO A 248 -5.35 -19.46 -4.85
N ALA A 249 -4.31 -19.80 -4.12
CA ALA A 249 -3.03 -19.12 -4.18
C ALA A 249 -2.49 -19.08 -5.62
N GLY A 250 -2.04 -17.91 -6.07
CA GLY A 250 -1.59 -17.66 -7.45
C GLY A 250 -2.70 -17.39 -8.47
N LYS A 251 -3.98 -17.33 -8.06
CA LYS A 251 -5.14 -17.14 -8.97
C LYS A 251 -5.83 -15.78 -8.83
N ALA A 252 -5.15 -14.78 -8.27
CA ALA A 252 -5.77 -13.46 -8.07
C ALA A 252 -6.26 -12.79 -9.36
N ALA A 253 -5.63 -13.06 -10.50
CA ALA A 253 -6.04 -12.54 -11.80
C ALA A 253 -7.29 -13.22 -12.40
N ASP A 254 -7.71 -14.36 -11.86
CA ASP A 254 -8.87 -15.13 -12.34
C ASP A 254 -10.09 -14.85 -11.48
N LEU A 255 -10.88 -13.83 -11.87
CA LEU A 255 -12.08 -13.40 -11.14
C LEU A 255 -13.10 -14.52 -10.94
N ALA A 256 -13.15 -15.51 -11.83
CA ALA A 256 -14.09 -16.63 -11.71
C ALA A 256 -13.80 -17.52 -10.50
N THR A 257 -12.59 -17.45 -9.93
CA THR A 257 -12.18 -18.20 -8.75
C THR A 257 -12.42 -17.47 -7.43
N TRP A 258 -12.85 -16.21 -7.50
CA TRP A 258 -13.04 -15.38 -6.31
C TRP A 258 -14.26 -15.83 -5.52
N GLN A 259 -14.10 -15.89 -4.20
CA GLN A 259 -15.18 -16.17 -3.25
C GLN A 259 -15.19 -15.07 -2.19
N TYR A 260 -16.37 -14.56 -1.89
CA TYR A 260 -16.60 -13.43 -0.99
C TYR A 260 -17.25 -13.91 0.31
N TRP A 261 -16.80 -13.39 1.45
CA TRP A 261 -17.30 -13.78 2.75
C TRP A 261 -18.60 -13.03 3.09
N ASP A 262 -19.70 -13.77 3.27
CA ASP A 262 -21.03 -13.21 3.58
C ASP A 262 -21.33 -13.13 5.09
N GLY A 263 -20.35 -13.45 5.94
CA GLY A 263 -20.48 -13.54 7.39
C GLY A 263 -20.73 -14.95 7.91
N LYS A 264 -21.03 -15.92 7.03
CA LYS A 264 -21.32 -17.31 7.38
C LYS A 264 -20.65 -18.32 6.44
N SER A 265 -20.59 -17.98 5.18
CA SER A 265 -20.12 -18.86 4.10
C SER A 265 -19.43 -18.07 3.00
N TRP A 266 -18.77 -18.79 2.09
CA TRP A 266 -18.15 -18.23 0.92
C TRP A 266 -19.13 -18.22 -0.26
N SER A 267 -19.36 -17.06 -0.85
CA SER A 267 -20.26 -16.81 -1.97
C SER A 267 -19.48 -16.42 -3.23
N SER A 268 -19.99 -16.77 -4.41
CA SER A 268 -19.46 -16.26 -5.67
C SER A 268 -19.93 -14.83 -6.02
N SER A 269 -20.88 -14.29 -5.24
CA SER A 269 -21.40 -12.94 -5.47
C SER A 269 -20.66 -11.90 -4.64
N GLU A 270 -20.01 -10.94 -5.30
CA GLU A 270 -19.32 -9.82 -4.63
C GLU A 270 -20.27 -9.01 -3.73
N SER A 271 -21.51 -8.81 -4.18
CA SER A 271 -22.50 -8.02 -3.42
C SER A 271 -22.90 -8.64 -2.08
N SER A 272 -22.59 -9.92 -1.86
CA SER A 272 -22.83 -10.58 -0.57
C SER A 272 -21.73 -10.31 0.47
N ALA A 273 -20.61 -9.71 0.08
CA ALA A 273 -19.48 -9.49 0.96
C ALA A 273 -19.84 -8.62 2.17
N MET A 274 -19.67 -9.16 3.37
CA MET A 274 -19.97 -8.48 4.63
C MET A 274 -18.80 -7.64 5.12
N ASP A 275 -19.09 -6.52 5.79
CA ASP A 275 -18.08 -5.71 6.46
C ASP A 275 -17.52 -6.45 7.69
N LEU A 276 -16.20 -6.63 7.74
CA LEU A 276 -15.46 -7.11 8.91
C LEU A 276 -15.12 -5.97 9.86
N ILE A 277 -14.87 -4.78 9.31
CA ILE A 277 -14.68 -3.52 10.03
C ILE A 277 -15.65 -2.53 9.38
N PRO A 278 -16.52 -1.86 10.14
CA PRO A 278 -17.36 -0.79 9.61
C PRO A 278 -16.54 0.47 9.32
N ALA A 279 -16.99 1.31 8.39
CA ALA A 279 -16.27 2.51 7.98
C ALA A 279 -16.12 3.54 9.11
N GLU A 280 -17.04 3.60 10.07
CA GLU A 280 -16.98 4.48 11.23
C GLU A 280 -15.74 4.28 12.10
N ASP A 281 -15.30 3.03 12.26
CA ASP A 281 -14.05 2.64 12.92
C ASP A 281 -13.00 2.15 11.91
N GLY A 282 -13.16 2.53 10.67
CA GLY A 282 -12.51 1.96 9.53
C GLY A 282 -11.03 2.30 9.39
N VAL A 283 -10.45 1.68 8.39
CA VAL A 283 -9.02 1.73 8.06
C VAL A 283 -8.73 2.81 7.00
N SER A 284 -7.47 2.95 6.60
CA SER A 284 -7.06 3.64 5.38
C SER A 284 -7.47 2.83 4.14
N GLN A 285 -7.48 3.45 2.97
CA GLN A 285 -7.80 2.78 1.70
C GLN A 285 -6.90 1.56 1.46
N THR A 286 -5.61 1.66 1.79
CA THR A 286 -4.64 0.58 1.78
C THR A 286 -4.13 0.34 3.20
N PHE A 287 -3.97 -0.91 3.59
CA PHE A 287 -3.57 -1.31 4.93
C PHE A 287 -2.84 -2.67 4.87
N SER A 288 -2.49 -3.25 6.01
CA SER A 288 -1.82 -4.55 6.04
C SER A 288 -2.54 -5.57 6.90
N VAL A 289 -2.52 -6.83 6.47
CA VAL A 289 -2.92 -7.99 7.27
C VAL A 289 -1.77 -8.99 7.29
N PHE A 290 -1.42 -9.49 8.45
CA PHE A 290 -0.31 -10.43 8.63
C PHE A 290 -0.53 -11.36 9.83
N SER A 291 0.24 -12.44 9.87
CA SER A 291 0.30 -13.36 11.01
C SER A 291 1.59 -13.16 11.80
N ARG A 292 1.48 -13.13 13.11
CA ARG A 292 2.61 -13.12 14.02
C ARG A 292 2.27 -13.92 15.26
N GLN A 293 3.17 -14.85 15.69
CA GLN A 293 2.97 -15.70 16.87
C GLN A 293 1.64 -16.45 16.89
N GLY A 294 1.20 -16.94 15.71
CA GLY A 294 -0.04 -17.71 15.57
C GLY A 294 -1.32 -16.89 15.63
N ARG A 295 -1.25 -15.58 15.61
CA ARG A 295 -2.39 -14.66 15.55
C ARG A 295 -2.33 -13.77 14.33
N LEU A 296 -3.49 -13.38 13.83
CA LEU A 296 -3.63 -12.41 12.75
C LEU A 296 -3.81 -10.99 13.31
N TYR A 297 -3.32 -10.02 12.56
CA TYR A 297 -3.43 -8.61 12.86
C TYR A 297 -3.68 -7.83 11.58
N ALA A 298 -4.53 -6.80 11.68
CA ALA A 298 -4.59 -5.73 10.68
C ALA A 298 -3.93 -4.47 11.26
N VAL A 299 -3.18 -3.73 10.44
CA VAL A 299 -2.53 -2.47 10.80
C VAL A 299 -2.98 -1.39 9.85
N SER A 300 -3.43 -0.27 10.38
CA SER A 300 -3.85 0.89 9.59
C SER A 300 -3.87 2.17 10.42
N LYS A 301 -4.19 3.29 9.77
CA LYS A 301 -4.61 4.53 10.40
C LYS A 301 -6.11 4.48 10.62
N LYS A 302 -6.55 4.49 11.90
CA LYS A 302 -7.98 4.48 12.24
C LYS A 302 -8.63 5.80 11.80
N GLY A 303 -9.82 5.70 11.20
CA GLY A 303 -10.50 6.87 10.65
C GLY A 303 -9.92 7.36 9.32
N GLY A 304 -9.14 6.53 8.64
CA GLY A 304 -8.58 6.82 7.33
C GLY A 304 -7.55 7.95 7.35
N TYR A 305 -7.50 8.71 6.26
CA TYR A 305 -6.51 9.76 6.07
C TYR A 305 -6.57 10.88 7.15
N LEU A 306 -7.77 11.23 7.61
CA LEU A 306 -7.99 12.30 8.60
C LEU A 306 -7.87 11.82 10.05
N GLY A 307 -7.75 10.52 10.31
CA GLY A 307 -7.51 10.00 11.64
C GLY A 307 -6.11 10.36 12.17
N ASP A 308 -5.87 10.14 13.44
CA ASP A 308 -4.58 10.38 14.10
C ASP A 308 -3.93 9.10 14.63
N ASP A 309 -4.72 8.04 14.79
CA ASP A 309 -4.30 6.82 15.45
C ASP A 309 -3.65 5.83 14.48
N LEU A 310 -2.39 5.46 14.73
CA LEU A 310 -1.83 4.22 14.23
C LEU A 310 -2.39 3.08 15.09
N ALA A 311 -3.22 2.23 14.47
CA ALA A 311 -3.99 1.23 15.20
C ALA A 311 -3.77 -0.19 14.65
N ILE A 312 -3.94 -1.16 15.54
CA ILE A 312 -3.88 -2.59 15.25
C ILE A 312 -5.21 -3.23 15.64
N TRP A 313 -5.80 -3.97 14.72
CA TRP A 313 -6.99 -4.81 14.92
C TRP A 313 -6.53 -6.27 15.03
N PRO A 314 -6.56 -6.89 16.22
CA PRO A 314 -6.33 -8.32 16.35
C PRO A 314 -7.47 -9.10 15.71
N MET A 315 -7.15 -10.23 15.08
CA MET A 315 -8.11 -11.08 14.37
C MET A 315 -7.96 -12.54 14.77
N LYS A 316 -9.07 -13.27 14.85
CA LYS A 316 -9.05 -14.72 15.16
C LYS A 316 -8.80 -15.58 13.92
N SER A 317 -9.28 -15.13 12.77
CA SER A 317 -9.15 -15.82 11.50
C SER A 317 -9.14 -14.80 10.34
N PRO A 318 -8.82 -15.20 9.09
CA PRO A 318 -8.91 -14.29 7.94
C PRO A 318 -10.30 -13.71 7.70
N THR A 319 -11.34 -14.36 8.19
CA THR A 319 -12.75 -13.90 8.11
C THR A 319 -13.22 -13.21 9.39
N GLY A 320 -12.32 -12.88 10.31
CA GLY A 320 -12.65 -12.29 11.59
C GLY A 320 -13.01 -13.32 12.69
N PRO A 321 -13.75 -12.93 13.72
CA PRO A 321 -14.10 -11.55 13.99
C PRO A 321 -12.86 -10.67 14.23
N MET A 322 -12.96 -9.42 13.80
CA MET A 322 -12.00 -8.38 14.20
C MET A 322 -12.28 -7.97 15.64
N GLU A 323 -11.24 -7.85 16.44
CA GLU A 323 -11.36 -7.30 17.79
C GLU A 323 -11.30 -5.77 17.72
N SER A 324 -11.66 -5.09 18.81
CA SER A 324 -11.53 -3.64 18.90
C SER A 324 -10.10 -3.18 18.62
N PRO A 325 -9.92 -2.11 17.85
CA PRO A 325 -8.58 -1.61 17.54
C PRO A 325 -7.86 -1.12 18.79
N VAL A 326 -6.56 -1.35 18.81
CA VAL A 326 -5.65 -0.83 19.83
C VAL A 326 -4.78 0.23 19.19
N THR A 327 -4.83 1.47 19.70
CA THR A 327 -3.91 2.53 19.28
C THR A 327 -2.51 2.22 19.81
N VAL A 328 -1.54 2.08 18.90
CA VAL A 328 -0.15 1.75 19.22
C VAL A 328 0.80 2.93 18.99
N GLY A 329 0.31 4.02 18.43
CA GLY A 329 1.04 5.27 18.20
C GLY A 329 0.13 6.35 17.67
N LEU A 330 0.66 7.58 17.56
CA LEU A 330 -0.02 8.70 16.94
C LEU A 330 0.73 9.15 15.70
N ILE A 331 0.01 9.32 14.60
CA ILE A 331 0.50 9.79 13.30
C ILE A 331 -0.40 10.92 12.76
N PRO A 332 -0.58 12.01 13.53
CA PRO A 332 -1.43 13.12 13.12
C PRO A 332 -0.83 13.87 11.95
N ASN A 333 -1.69 14.38 11.07
CA ASN A 333 -1.28 15.38 10.11
C ASN A 333 -0.93 16.67 10.83
N THR A 334 0.13 17.36 10.40
CA THR A 334 0.58 18.60 11.00
C THR A 334 0.38 19.76 10.03
N THR A 335 0.28 20.99 10.56
CA THR A 335 0.00 22.17 9.74
C THR A 335 1.16 23.17 9.65
N ASN A 336 2.24 22.96 10.44
CA ASN A 336 3.40 23.85 10.42
C ASN A 336 4.69 23.10 10.85
N PRO A 337 5.62 22.74 9.92
CA PRO A 337 5.37 22.66 8.49
C PRO A 337 4.28 21.65 8.17
N GLU A 338 3.60 21.83 7.05
CA GLU A 338 2.55 20.89 6.65
C GLU A 338 3.15 19.52 6.35
N GLN A 339 2.69 18.52 7.08
CA GLN A 339 3.06 17.12 6.88
C GLN A 339 1.82 16.25 6.89
N LEU A 340 1.72 15.42 5.87
CA LEU A 340 0.66 14.46 5.68
C LEU A 340 1.22 13.08 5.99
N LEU A 341 0.62 12.40 6.99
CA LEU A 341 1.00 11.06 7.42
C LEU A 341 -0.17 10.11 7.15
N TYR A 342 0.04 9.10 6.31
CA TYR A 342 -1.04 8.26 5.82
C TYR A 342 -0.57 6.85 5.46
N MET A 343 -1.52 5.94 5.21
CA MET A 343 -1.33 4.56 4.78
C MET A 343 -0.18 3.84 5.51
N PRO A 344 -0.25 3.66 6.84
CA PRO A 344 0.74 2.83 7.53
C PRO A 344 0.63 1.39 7.06
N LEU A 345 1.76 0.77 6.70
CA LEU A 345 1.85 -0.60 6.22
C LEU A 345 2.82 -1.40 7.07
N ALA A 346 2.41 -2.61 7.48
CA ALA A 346 3.27 -3.53 8.21
C ALA A 346 4.21 -4.31 7.27
N HIS A 347 5.42 -4.60 7.77
CA HIS A 347 6.44 -5.37 7.09
C HIS A 347 6.77 -6.64 7.89
N PRO A 348 5.90 -7.66 7.88
CA PRO A 348 6.07 -8.84 8.71
C PRO A 348 7.30 -9.68 8.35
N ASP A 349 7.79 -9.54 7.12
CA ASP A 349 8.96 -10.25 6.60
C ASP A 349 10.28 -9.59 7.01
N LEU A 350 10.24 -8.35 7.48
CA LEU A 350 11.40 -7.65 8.01
C LEU A 350 11.49 -7.84 9.54
N PRO A 351 12.70 -8.04 10.09
CA PRO A 351 12.83 -8.21 11.52
C PRO A 351 12.50 -6.92 12.27
N ALA A 352 11.79 -7.02 13.38
CA ALA A 352 11.68 -5.97 14.36
C ALA A 352 12.67 -6.25 15.51
N SER A 353 13.00 -5.24 16.32
CA SER A 353 13.96 -5.33 17.43
C SER A 353 13.53 -6.32 18.50
N LYS A 354 12.22 -6.54 18.65
CA LYS A 354 11.64 -7.51 19.59
C LYS A 354 10.59 -8.38 18.89
N PRO A 355 10.45 -9.66 19.30
CA PRO A 355 9.41 -10.54 18.76
C PRO A 355 7.98 -10.01 18.96
N SER A 356 7.75 -9.19 20.02
CA SER A 356 6.47 -8.55 20.31
C SER A 356 6.18 -7.32 19.45
N GLN A 357 7.09 -6.94 18.55
CA GLN A 357 6.96 -5.76 17.71
C GLN A 357 6.77 -6.11 16.26
N ILE A 358 6.21 -5.17 15.52
CA ILE A 358 6.12 -5.17 14.06
C ILE A 358 6.73 -3.88 13.53
N LEU A 359 7.45 -4.00 12.42
CA LEU A 359 7.93 -2.86 11.65
C LEU A 359 6.78 -2.32 10.80
N VAL A 360 6.57 -1.01 10.82
CA VAL A 360 5.52 -0.31 10.07
C VAL A 360 6.16 0.85 9.33
N SER A 361 5.91 0.95 8.02
CA SER A 361 6.16 2.18 7.26
C SER A 361 4.94 3.10 7.35
N VAL A 362 5.18 4.40 7.36
CA VAL A 362 4.14 5.43 7.26
C VAL A 362 4.48 6.29 6.05
N SER A 363 3.56 6.37 5.10
CA SER A 363 3.69 7.28 3.96
C SER A 363 3.68 8.72 4.47
N ARG A 364 4.55 9.53 3.88
CA ARG A 364 4.73 10.92 4.25
C ARG A 364 4.72 11.79 3.00
N ASN A 365 4.08 12.96 3.08
CA ASN A 365 4.03 13.94 2.00
C ASN A 365 3.82 15.34 2.57
N THR A 366 3.77 16.33 1.69
CA THR A 366 3.37 17.70 1.99
C THR A 366 2.65 18.29 0.77
N THR A 367 1.73 19.23 0.99
CA THR A 367 1.13 20.03 -0.08
C THR A 367 1.95 21.28 -0.40
N ASP A 368 3.02 21.57 0.37
CA ASP A 368 3.96 22.64 0.09
C ASP A 368 5.00 22.17 -0.94
N ALA A 369 4.78 22.54 -2.20
CA ALA A 369 5.66 22.17 -3.31
C ALA A 369 7.08 22.77 -3.15
N ALA A 370 7.23 23.94 -2.52
CA ALA A 370 8.53 24.53 -2.27
C ALA A 370 9.30 23.75 -1.21
N LEU A 371 8.63 23.37 -0.13
CA LEU A 371 9.19 22.49 0.90
C LEU A 371 9.60 21.14 0.32
N LEU A 372 8.77 20.55 -0.54
CA LEU A 372 9.08 19.28 -1.19
C LEU A 372 10.30 19.39 -2.12
N ALA A 373 10.41 20.46 -2.89
CA ALA A 373 11.55 20.70 -3.77
C ALA A 373 12.88 20.85 -3.00
N HIS A 374 12.86 21.46 -1.80
CA HIS A 374 14.03 21.60 -0.93
C HIS A 374 14.33 20.34 -0.10
N SER A 375 13.33 19.52 0.16
CA SER A 375 13.43 18.35 1.04
C SER A 375 12.67 17.17 0.44
N PRO A 376 13.15 16.61 -0.69
CA PRO A 376 12.43 15.54 -1.39
C PRO A 376 12.25 14.27 -0.56
N LEU A 377 13.09 14.05 0.47
CA LEU A 377 12.94 12.97 1.42
C LEU A 377 11.67 13.07 2.27
N LEU A 378 10.98 14.23 2.29
CA LEU A 378 9.63 14.34 2.86
C LEU A 378 8.59 13.52 2.10
N TYR A 379 8.85 13.19 0.84
CA TYR A 379 8.00 12.28 0.06
C TYR A 379 8.61 10.87 0.01
N ARG A 380 9.06 10.37 1.16
CA ARG A 380 9.44 8.96 1.33
C ARG A 380 8.86 8.42 2.61
N PRO A 381 8.40 7.17 2.62
CA PRO A 381 7.95 6.52 3.85
C PRO A 381 9.04 6.55 4.91
N PHE A 382 8.65 6.69 6.15
CA PHE A 382 9.52 6.46 7.29
C PHE A 382 9.04 5.25 8.08
N PHE A 383 9.94 4.63 8.83
CA PHE A 383 9.70 3.36 9.50
C PHE A 383 9.69 3.53 11.02
N VAL A 384 8.78 2.82 11.67
CA VAL A 384 8.67 2.73 13.13
C VAL A 384 8.45 1.28 13.55
N GLU A 385 8.85 0.95 14.77
CA GLU A 385 8.51 -0.33 15.38
C GLU A 385 7.45 -0.11 16.44
N VAL A 386 6.35 -0.86 16.37
CA VAL A 386 5.23 -0.75 17.30
C VAL A 386 4.97 -2.08 18.00
N GLU A 387 4.55 -2.02 19.28
CA GLU A 387 4.20 -3.21 20.03
C GLU A 387 2.89 -3.82 19.52
N LEU A 388 2.89 -5.13 19.34
CA LEU A 388 1.67 -5.87 19.04
C LEU A 388 0.80 -5.98 20.30
N PRO A 389 -0.52 -5.84 20.17
CA PRO A 389 -1.42 -6.10 21.29
C PRO A 389 -1.22 -7.52 21.85
N PRO A 390 -1.13 -7.68 23.17
CA PRO A 390 -0.91 -8.99 23.78
C PRO A 390 -2.06 -9.96 23.45
N VAL A 391 -1.73 -11.24 23.34
CA VAL A 391 -2.71 -12.31 23.21
C VAL A 391 -3.46 -12.44 24.54
N ALA A 392 -4.70 -11.98 24.57
CA ALA A 392 -5.54 -11.93 25.77
C ALA A 392 -5.13 -10.89 26.83
N SER A 393 -5.55 -9.64 26.64
CA SER A 393 -5.75 -8.69 27.73
C SER A 393 -6.99 -7.86 27.44
N THR A 394 -8.05 -8.09 28.20
CA THR A 394 -9.21 -7.21 28.30
C THR A 394 -8.93 -5.92 29.08
N LYS A 395 -7.69 -5.63 29.37
CA LYS A 395 -7.30 -4.37 30.02
C LYS A 395 -7.17 -3.30 28.93
N ASN A 396 -7.91 -2.22 29.10
CA ASN A 396 -7.75 -0.99 28.35
C ASN A 396 -6.28 -0.56 28.39
N LEU A 397 -5.55 -0.82 27.33
CA LEU A 397 -4.23 -0.25 27.13
C LEU A 397 -4.46 1.25 26.94
N THR A 398 -3.97 2.06 27.84
CA THR A 398 -3.94 3.50 27.64
C THR A 398 -3.02 3.76 26.43
N PRO A 399 -3.51 4.38 25.36
CA PRO A 399 -2.66 4.61 24.19
C PRO A 399 -1.47 5.48 24.59
N PRO A 400 -0.28 5.24 24.01
CA PRO A 400 0.85 6.11 24.23
C PRO A 400 0.47 7.52 23.76
N LYS A 401 0.57 8.51 24.64
CA LYS A 401 0.24 9.92 24.36
C LYS A 401 1.32 10.64 23.52
N VAL A 402 2.32 9.90 23.05
CA VAL A 402 3.47 10.49 22.35
C VAL A 402 3.32 10.21 20.85
N PRO A 403 3.45 11.24 19.99
CA PRO A 403 3.56 11.02 18.56
C PRO A 403 4.69 10.05 18.24
N VAL A 404 4.48 9.17 17.29
CA VAL A 404 5.54 8.33 16.75
C VAL A 404 6.66 9.23 16.27
N GLY A 405 7.89 9.03 16.76
CA GLY A 405 9.02 9.90 16.44
C GLY A 405 9.26 9.97 14.94
N ILE A 406 8.92 11.11 14.34
CA ILE A 406 9.16 11.38 12.92
C ILE A 406 10.62 11.78 12.79
N PRO A 407 11.44 11.09 11.98
CA PRO A 407 12.79 11.53 11.71
C PRO A 407 12.75 12.96 11.15
N SER A 408 13.47 13.89 11.77
CA SER A 408 13.63 15.23 11.21
C SER A 408 14.29 15.12 9.84
N ALA A 409 13.74 15.80 8.83
CA ALA A 409 14.43 15.97 7.56
C ALA A 409 15.69 16.79 7.86
N SER A 410 16.84 16.13 8.02
CA SER A 410 18.10 16.82 8.10
C SER A 410 18.35 17.48 6.75
N SER A 411 18.37 18.82 6.74
CA SER A 411 18.93 19.59 5.63
C SER A 411 20.41 19.20 5.50
N SER A 412 20.74 18.40 4.52
CA SER A 412 22.12 18.19 4.07
C SER A 412 22.39 19.06 2.85
#